data_ccab269143576e5f187ef527e1fb8e39
#
_entry.id   ccab269143576e5f187ef527e1fb8e39
#
_cell.length_a   1.000
_cell.length_b   1.000
_cell.length_c   1.000
_cell.angle_alpha   90.00
_cell.angle_beta   90.00
_cell.angle_gamma   90.00
#
_symmetry.space_group_name_H-M   'P 1'
#
loop_
_entity.id
_entity.type
_entity.pdbx_description
1 polymer ?
#
loop_
_entity_poly.entity_id
_entity_poly.type
_entity_poly.pdbx_seq_one_letter_code
_entity_poly.pdbx_strand_id
1 'polypeptide(L)'
;MTISVDAAMAAFSPKLPLAVGLSGGADSTALLFAASRKYPGQVSAIHVNHGLQAGAVSFERHCVQLCNALGVPLFVQRVDGRHASGQSPEDAARQARYQAFDAALASEPALAAIKTVALAQHADDQVETILLALSRGAGVAGIAAMPAHWQRQGRVWCRPLLQVSSPDVRDWLRQGGHAWIEDPSNTDQRFTRNRIRAQLLPALQAVFPSYRETFGRTAANAAQADELLQEIAEQDLAATGLPPTIQRLQTLTRSRQANVLRYWLRIHHQTTPSAAQLAELLDQIAACTTRGHRLCLKVGRGFVLRQGAVLEWSAA
;
A
#
# COMPACT_ATOMS: atom_id res chain seq x y z
N MET A 1 1.81 18.68 14.73
CA MET A 1 0.82 17.97 15.59
C MET A 1 0.06 16.98 14.74
N THR A 2 -0.11 15.73 15.22
CA THR A 2 -1.13 14.86 14.63
C THR A 2 -2.47 15.60 14.70
N ILE A 3 -3.36 15.35 13.73
CA ILE A 3 -4.68 15.97 13.72
C ILE A 3 -5.70 15.05 14.40
N SER A 4 -6.78 15.60 14.92
CA SER A 4 -7.88 14.80 15.46
C SER A 4 -8.65 14.07 14.36
N VAL A 5 -9.41 13.02 14.74
CA VAL A 5 -10.33 12.33 13.82
C VAL A 5 -11.32 13.31 13.19
N ASP A 6 -11.88 14.22 13.97
CA ASP A 6 -12.85 15.21 13.46
C ASP A 6 -12.20 16.19 12.48
N ALA A 7 -10.96 16.63 12.71
CA ALA A 7 -10.22 17.48 11.78
C ALA A 7 -9.89 16.73 10.47
N ALA A 8 -9.46 15.48 10.58
CA ALA A 8 -9.21 14.62 9.42
C ALA A 8 -10.47 14.44 8.59
N MET A 9 -11.59 14.17 9.25
CA MET A 9 -12.88 14.01 8.58
C MET A 9 -13.43 15.32 8.03
N ALA A 10 -13.19 16.47 8.68
CA ALA A 10 -13.56 17.78 8.13
C ALA A 10 -12.90 18.02 6.78
N ALA A 11 -11.61 17.70 6.65
CA ALA A 11 -10.84 17.83 5.40
C ALA A 11 -11.17 16.75 4.35
N PHE A 12 -11.76 15.63 4.75
CA PHE A 12 -12.07 14.51 3.86
C PHE A 12 -13.30 14.80 3.00
N SER A 13 -13.10 14.95 1.68
CA SER A 13 -14.15 15.24 0.69
C SER A 13 -14.08 14.26 -0.48
N PRO A 14 -14.56 12.99 -0.29
CA PRO A 14 -14.49 11.95 -1.31
C PRO A 14 -15.54 12.17 -2.42
N LYS A 15 -15.33 11.50 -3.56
CA LYS A 15 -16.40 11.27 -4.53
C LYS A 15 -17.39 10.25 -3.94
N LEU A 16 -18.65 10.61 -3.83
CA LEU A 16 -19.71 9.75 -3.30
C LEU A 16 -20.42 8.94 -4.39
N PRO A 17 -21.03 7.80 -4.06
CA PRO A 17 -21.00 7.13 -2.76
C PRO A 17 -19.65 6.48 -2.46
N LEU A 18 -19.37 6.22 -1.18
CA LEU A 18 -18.12 5.62 -0.73
C LEU A 18 -18.30 4.28 -0.01
N ALA A 19 -17.29 3.41 -0.07
CA ALA A 19 -17.19 2.20 0.73
C ALA A 19 -16.07 2.34 1.77
N VAL A 20 -16.31 1.88 2.99
CA VAL A 20 -15.31 1.79 4.07
C VAL A 20 -14.87 0.35 4.23
N GLY A 21 -13.55 0.10 4.20
CA GLY A 21 -12.99 -1.20 4.56
C GLY A 21 -13.09 -1.41 6.08
N LEU A 22 -13.95 -2.33 6.51
CA LEU A 22 -14.27 -2.59 7.91
C LEU A 22 -13.63 -3.90 8.37
N SER A 23 -12.69 -3.84 9.32
CA SER A 23 -12.12 -5.03 9.97
C SER A 23 -12.78 -5.37 11.31
N GLY A 24 -13.49 -4.41 11.91
CA GLY A 24 -14.05 -4.51 13.27
C GLY A 24 -13.09 -4.03 14.37
N GLY A 25 -11.83 -3.76 14.04
CA GLY A 25 -10.87 -3.13 14.96
C GLY A 25 -11.09 -1.63 15.10
N ALA A 26 -10.41 -1.01 16.08
CA ALA A 26 -10.60 0.40 16.45
C ALA A 26 -10.59 1.35 15.24
N ASP A 27 -9.54 1.28 14.42
CA ASP A 27 -9.32 2.27 13.36
C ASP A 27 -10.42 2.24 12.29
N SER A 28 -10.79 1.04 11.83
CA SER A 28 -11.86 0.86 10.84
C SER A 28 -13.24 1.20 11.39
N THR A 29 -13.46 0.95 12.68
CA THR A 29 -14.68 1.32 13.39
C THR A 29 -14.79 2.83 13.48
N ALA A 30 -13.73 3.54 13.88
CA ALA A 30 -13.70 5.00 13.92
C ALA A 30 -13.98 5.62 12.56
N LEU A 31 -13.33 5.11 11.50
CA LEU A 31 -13.58 5.60 10.14
C LEU A 31 -15.03 5.38 9.71
N LEU A 32 -15.62 4.22 10.00
CA LEU A 32 -17.01 3.94 9.65
C LEU A 32 -17.98 4.89 10.36
N PHE A 33 -17.84 5.06 11.69
CA PHE A 33 -18.68 6.00 12.46
C PHE A 33 -18.55 7.44 11.95
N ALA A 34 -17.32 7.90 11.76
CA ALA A 34 -17.08 9.26 11.30
C ALA A 34 -17.60 9.51 9.88
N ALA A 35 -17.43 8.52 8.97
CA ALA A 35 -17.92 8.60 7.60
C ALA A 35 -19.46 8.54 7.53
N SER A 36 -20.11 7.63 8.26
CA SER A 36 -21.58 7.50 8.27
C SER A 36 -22.25 8.75 8.87
N ARG A 37 -21.64 9.36 9.91
CA ARG A 37 -22.10 10.63 10.47
C ARG A 37 -22.00 11.79 9.47
N LYS A 38 -20.90 11.87 8.72
CA LYS A 38 -20.64 12.95 7.76
C LYS A 38 -21.44 12.79 6.46
N TYR A 39 -21.66 11.57 5.99
CA TYR A 39 -22.27 11.25 4.70
C TYR A 39 -23.41 10.24 4.86
N PRO A 40 -24.52 10.62 5.56
CA PRO A 40 -25.62 9.72 5.83
C PRO A 40 -26.24 9.19 4.53
N GLY A 41 -26.49 7.87 4.48
CA GLY A 41 -27.04 7.19 3.31
C GLY A 41 -26.11 7.04 2.10
N GLN A 42 -24.84 7.52 2.20
CA GLN A 42 -23.85 7.48 1.10
C GLN A 42 -22.66 6.56 1.42
N VAL A 43 -22.73 5.83 2.52
CA VAL A 43 -21.65 4.95 3.00
C VAL A 43 -22.09 3.50 2.97
N SER A 44 -21.24 2.63 2.43
CA SER A 44 -21.32 1.17 2.56
C SER A 44 -20.08 0.65 3.27
N ALA A 45 -20.16 -0.51 3.90
CA ALA A 45 -19.00 -1.18 4.50
C ALA A 45 -18.67 -2.47 3.75
N ILE A 46 -17.37 -2.77 3.59
CA ILE A 46 -16.89 -4.04 3.04
C ILE A 46 -16.00 -4.69 4.10
N HIS A 47 -16.40 -5.87 4.57
CA HIS A 47 -15.63 -6.71 5.48
C HIS A 47 -14.98 -7.86 4.72
N VAL A 48 -13.66 -8.03 4.90
CA VAL A 48 -12.93 -9.17 4.33
C VAL A 48 -12.58 -10.16 5.44
N ASN A 49 -13.22 -11.33 5.40
CA ASN A 49 -12.99 -12.43 6.33
C ASN A 49 -11.97 -13.40 5.70
N HIS A 50 -10.77 -13.47 6.27
CA HIS A 50 -9.67 -14.31 5.77
C HIS A 50 -9.74 -15.77 6.23
N GLY A 51 -10.67 -16.14 7.09
CA GLY A 51 -10.84 -17.52 7.59
C GLY A 51 -9.69 -18.07 8.44
N LEU A 52 -8.63 -17.29 8.67
CA LEU A 52 -7.37 -17.74 9.30
C LEU A 52 -7.41 -17.80 10.82
N GLN A 53 -8.41 -17.20 11.46
CA GLN A 53 -8.45 -17.03 12.92
C GLN A 53 -9.69 -17.72 13.50
N ALA A 54 -9.53 -18.36 14.67
CA ALA A 54 -10.66 -18.87 15.45
C ALA A 54 -11.70 -17.78 15.79
N GLY A 55 -11.25 -16.51 15.83
CA GLY A 55 -12.09 -15.33 16.06
C GLY A 55 -12.78 -14.75 14.80
N ALA A 56 -12.53 -15.25 13.61
CA ALA A 56 -13.04 -14.65 12.35
C ALA A 56 -14.57 -14.50 12.33
N VAL A 57 -15.29 -15.47 12.91
CA VAL A 57 -16.75 -15.45 13.04
C VAL A 57 -17.21 -14.36 14.02
N SER A 58 -16.49 -14.13 15.11
CA SER A 58 -16.83 -13.09 16.10
C SER A 58 -16.60 -11.68 15.51
N PHE A 59 -15.55 -11.49 14.73
CA PHE A 59 -15.31 -10.23 14.01
C PHE A 59 -16.40 -9.95 12.99
N GLU A 60 -16.78 -10.93 12.17
CA GLU A 60 -17.85 -10.79 11.19
C GLU A 60 -19.16 -10.43 11.88
N ARG A 61 -19.52 -11.14 12.98
CA ARG A 61 -20.73 -10.86 13.76
C ARG A 61 -20.74 -9.43 14.32
N HIS A 62 -19.61 -8.98 14.86
CA HIS A 62 -19.48 -7.61 15.36
C HIS A 62 -19.66 -6.58 14.23
N CYS A 63 -19.04 -6.79 13.07
CA CYS A 63 -19.21 -5.92 11.91
C CYS A 63 -20.69 -5.85 11.46
N VAL A 64 -21.40 -6.98 11.46
CA VAL A 64 -22.83 -7.03 11.14
C VAL A 64 -23.65 -6.22 12.16
N GLN A 65 -23.42 -6.42 13.46
CA GLN A 65 -24.14 -5.70 14.53
C GLN A 65 -23.88 -4.18 14.43
N LEU A 66 -22.62 -3.80 14.23
CA LEU A 66 -22.23 -2.40 14.10
C LEU A 66 -22.91 -1.73 12.90
N CYS A 67 -22.85 -2.36 11.73
CA CYS A 67 -23.44 -1.83 10.52
C CYS A 67 -24.97 -1.74 10.61
N ASN A 68 -25.63 -2.72 11.22
CA ASN A 68 -27.07 -2.69 11.49
C ASN A 68 -27.44 -1.53 12.40
N ALA A 69 -26.69 -1.30 13.47
CA ALA A 69 -26.92 -0.17 14.40
C ALA A 69 -26.75 1.19 13.73
N LEU A 70 -25.86 1.30 12.73
CA LEU A 70 -25.61 2.52 11.97
C LEU A 70 -26.52 2.69 10.74
N GLY A 71 -27.31 1.67 10.37
CA GLY A 71 -28.06 1.66 9.11
C GLY A 71 -27.16 1.67 7.87
N VAL A 72 -25.94 1.13 7.96
CA VAL A 72 -24.95 1.06 6.88
C VAL A 72 -24.98 -0.32 6.21
N PRO A 73 -25.17 -0.43 4.89
CA PRO A 73 -25.08 -1.70 4.19
C PRO A 73 -23.70 -2.33 4.35
N LEU A 74 -23.64 -3.63 4.74
CA LEU A 74 -22.42 -4.40 4.89
C LEU A 74 -22.34 -5.50 3.83
N PHE A 75 -21.17 -5.58 3.17
CA PHE A 75 -20.82 -6.63 2.22
C PHE A 75 -19.65 -7.45 2.79
N VAL A 76 -19.85 -8.76 2.94
CA VAL A 76 -18.85 -9.66 3.51
C VAL A 76 -18.22 -10.49 2.40
N GLN A 77 -16.91 -10.38 2.24
CA GLN A 77 -16.11 -11.21 1.33
C GLN A 77 -15.30 -12.23 2.15
N ARG A 78 -15.53 -13.51 1.87
CA ARG A 78 -14.76 -14.60 2.49
C ARG A 78 -13.68 -15.06 1.52
N VAL A 79 -12.43 -15.02 1.98
CA VAL A 79 -11.26 -15.42 1.18
C VAL A 79 -10.44 -16.44 1.93
N ASP A 80 -9.80 -17.34 1.19
CA ASP A 80 -8.80 -18.25 1.74
C ASP A 80 -7.51 -17.49 1.97
N GLY A 81 -7.20 -17.23 3.23
CA GLY A 81 -5.99 -16.46 3.63
C GLY A 81 -4.70 -17.27 3.62
N ARG A 82 -4.71 -18.55 3.17
CA ARG A 82 -3.49 -19.37 3.09
C ARG A 82 -2.53 -18.79 2.06
N HIS A 83 -1.23 -18.78 2.39
CA HIS A 83 -0.17 -18.25 1.53
C HIS A 83 0.69 -19.40 0.94
N ALA A 84 1.26 -19.17 -0.24
CA ALA A 84 2.21 -20.09 -0.85
C ALA A 84 3.55 -20.08 -0.10
N SER A 85 4.30 -21.20 -0.17
CA SER A 85 5.64 -21.30 0.40
C SER A 85 6.56 -20.23 -0.20
N GLY A 86 7.31 -19.53 0.66
CA GLY A 86 8.25 -18.47 0.26
C GLY A 86 7.64 -17.06 0.11
N GLN A 87 6.33 -16.89 0.31
CA GLN A 87 5.69 -15.58 0.34
C GLN A 87 5.57 -15.08 1.78
N SER A 88 5.79 -13.77 2.01
CA SER A 88 5.50 -13.16 3.30
C SER A 88 4.01 -13.28 3.64
N PRO A 89 3.64 -13.86 4.80
CA PRO A 89 2.23 -13.98 5.19
C PRO A 89 1.49 -12.63 5.18
N GLU A 90 2.18 -11.56 5.59
CA GLU A 90 1.62 -10.20 5.63
C GLU A 90 1.33 -9.66 4.22
N ASP A 91 2.27 -9.85 3.28
CA ASP A 91 2.10 -9.41 1.89
C ASP A 91 1.00 -10.22 1.18
N ALA A 92 0.95 -11.54 1.44
CA ALA A 92 -0.11 -12.41 0.92
C ALA A 92 -1.49 -12.00 1.42
N ALA A 93 -1.64 -11.78 2.73
CA ALA A 93 -2.89 -11.32 3.33
C ALA A 93 -3.31 -9.93 2.80
N ARG A 94 -2.34 -9.05 2.57
CA ARG A 94 -2.59 -7.74 1.95
C ARG A 94 -3.09 -7.90 0.51
N GLN A 95 -2.46 -8.72 -0.32
CA GLN A 95 -2.88 -8.97 -1.70
C GLN A 95 -4.29 -9.58 -1.74
N ALA A 96 -4.54 -10.62 -0.95
CA ALA A 96 -5.85 -11.26 -0.83
C ALA A 96 -6.94 -10.27 -0.44
N ARG A 97 -6.64 -9.36 0.49
CA ARG A 97 -7.58 -8.30 0.90
C ARG A 97 -7.95 -7.37 -0.24
N TYR A 98 -6.95 -6.87 -1.00
CA TYR A 98 -7.25 -6.00 -2.14
C TYR A 98 -8.01 -6.73 -3.25
N GLN A 99 -7.69 -7.99 -3.51
CA GLN A 99 -8.44 -8.83 -4.46
C GLN A 99 -9.89 -9.04 -4.01
N ALA A 100 -10.11 -9.24 -2.71
CA ALA A 100 -11.45 -9.36 -2.14
C ALA A 100 -12.27 -8.08 -2.30
N PHE A 101 -11.65 -6.91 -2.07
CA PHE A 101 -12.31 -5.63 -2.33
C PHE A 101 -12.65 -5.47 -3.82
N ASP A 102 -11.72 -5.77 -4.72
CA ASP A 102 -11.95 -5.70 -6.16
C ASP A 102 -13.09 -6.62 -6.59
N ALA A 103 -13.13 -7.86 -6.05
CA ALA A 103 -14.19 -8.82 -6.31
C ALA A 103 -15.56 -8.32 -5.82
N ALA A 104 -15.64 -7.81 -4.58
CA ALA A 104 -16.87 -7.23 -4.04
C ALA A 104 -17.39 -6.08 -4.91
N LEU A 105 -16.51 -5.15 -5.26
CA LEU A 105 -16.83 -3.98 -6.07
C LEU A 105 -17.22 -4.31 -7.52
N ALA A 106 -16.84 -5.48 -8.02
CA ALA A 106 -17.17 -5.95 -9.36
C ALA A 106 -18.45 -6.79 -9.40
N SER A 107 -18.69 -7.62 -8.36
CA SER A 107 -19.77 -8.61 -8.36
C SER A 107 -21.06 -8.13 -7.70
N GLU A 108 -20.97 -7.19 -6.74
CA GLU A 108 -22.13 -6.71 -5.98
C GLU A 108 -22.80 -5.52 -6.68
N PRO A 109 -24.01 -5.67 -7.24
CA PRO A 109 -24.69 -4.57 -7.96
C PRO A 109 -24.88 -3.33 -7.09
N ALA A 110 -25.10 -3.50 -5.79
CA ALA A 110 -25.24 -2.40 -4.84
C ALA A 110 -23.94 -1.59 -4.63
N LEU A 111 -22.78 -2.16 -4.96
CA LEU A 111 -21.48 -1.50 -4.91
C LEU A 111 -21.04 -0.92 -6.26
N ALA A 112 -21.78 -1.16 -7.34
CA ALA A 112 -21.41 -0.68 -8.68
C ALA A 112 -21.27 0.84 -8.76
N ALA A 113 -22.07 1.58 -8.00
CA ALA A 113 -22.06 3.04 -7.94
C ALA A 113 -20.91 3.61 -7.08
N ILE A 114 -20.20 2.79 -6.30
CA ILE A 114 -19.13 3.25 -5.40
C ILE A 114 -18.00 3.90 -6.20
N LYS A 115 -17.66 5.14 -5.85
CA LYS A 115 -16.60 5.92 -6.50
C LYS A 115 -15.32 5.99 -5.67
N THR A 116 -15.46 5.86 -4.34
CA THR A 116 -14.33 5.96 -3.40
C THR A 116 -14.33 4.76 -2.45
N VAL A 117 -13.14 4.24 -2.16
CA VAL A 117 -12.91 3.25 -1.10
C VAL A 117 -12.00 3.86 -0.05
N ALA A 118 -12.47 3.93 1.20
CA ALA A 118 -11.72 4.49 2.32
C ALA A 118 -11.18 3.38 3.24
N LEU A 119 -9.89 3.45 3.56
CA LEU A 119 -9.20 2.55 4.46
C LEU A 119 -8.67 3.31 5.68
N ALA A 120 -8.63 2.66 6.83
CA ALA A 120 -8.39 3.28 8.12
C ALA A 120 -6.92 3.24 8.60
N GLN A 121 -5.93 3.13 7.68
CA GLN A 121 -4.55 3.29 8.09
C GLN A 121 -4.32 4.68 8.66
N HIS A 122 -3.47 4.74 9.70
CA HIS A 122 -3.22 5.92 10.51
C HIS A 122 -1.72 6.27 10.58
N ALA A 123 -1.35 7.31 11.34
CA ALA A 123 0.01 7.84 11.39
C ALA A 123 1.04 6.82 11.90
N ASP A 124 0.68 5.98 12.87
CA ASP A 124 1.59 4.93 13.36
C ASP A 124 1.85 3.86 12.29
N ASP A 125 0.84 3.46 11.50
CA ASP A 125 1.02 2.55 10.36
C ASP A 125 1.98 3.14 9.30
N GLN A 126 1.94 4.46 9.11
CA GLN A 126 2.85 5.16 8.21
C GLN A 126 4.30 5.03 8.70
N VAL A 127 4.53 5.30 9.99
CA VAL A 127 5.86 5.14 10.61
C VAL A 127 6.34 3.69 10.52
N GLU A 128 5.50 2.71 10.84
CA GLU A 128 5.83 1.28 10.71
C GLU A 128 6.25 0.94 9.28
N THR A 129 5.53 1.47 8.30
CA THR A 129 5.82 1.21 6.87
C THR A 129 7.18 1.80 6.47
N ILE A 130 7.51 3.01 6.93
CA ILE A 130 8.81 3.65 6.69
C ILE A 130 9.93 2.85 7.36
N LEU A 131 9.77 2.44 8.62
CA LEU A 131 10.77 1.66 9.34
C LEU A 131 11.04 0.30 8.67
N LEU A 132 9.99 -0.37 8.19
CA LEU A 132 10.11 -1.61 7.43
C LEU A 132 10.80 -1.37 6.07
N ALA A 133 10.53 -0.26 5.41
CA ALA A 133 11.18 0.11 4.16
C ALA A 133 12.69 0.36 4.38
N LEU A 134 13.04 1.13 5.40
CA LEU A 134 14.43 1.42 5.78
C LEU A 134 15.19 0.15 6.15
N SER A 135 14.58 -0.75 6.94
CA SER A 135 15.22 -2.02 7.34
C SER A 135 15.51 -2.96 6.17
N ARG A 136 14.82 -2.78 5.04
CA ARG A 136 15.00 -3.54 3.79
C ARG A 136 15.91 -2.82 2.78
N GLY A 137 16.46 -1.66 3.12
CA GLY A 137 17.29 -0.87 2.21
C GLY A 137 16.49 -0.24 1.07
N ALA A 138 15.24 0.12 1.30
CA ALA A 138 14.39 0.70 0.28
C ALA A 138 14.89 2.09 -0.18
N GLY A 139 14.73 2.37 -1.47
CA GLY A 139 14.94 3.71 -2.03
C GLY A 139 13.75 4.64 -1.80
N VAL A 140 13.76 5.78 -2.49
CA VAL A 140 12.78 6.89 -2.35
C VAL A 140 11.33 6.39 -2.40
N ALA A 141 10.98 5.56 -3.38
CA ALA A 141 9.63 4.98 -3.52
C ALA A 141 9.17 4.19 -2.28
N GLY A 142 10.08 3.50 -1.59
CA GLY A 142 9.73 2.78 -0.35
C GLY A 142 9.57 3.71 0.84
N ILE A 143 10.37 4.79 0.93
CA ILE A 143 10.28 5.80 2.00
C ILE A 143 9.03 6.67 1.83
N ALA A 144 8.51 6.83 0.61
CA ALA A 144 7.22 7.45 0.33
C ALA A 144 6.05 6.74 1.04
N ALA A 145 6.25 5.50 1.45
CA ALA A 145 5.36 4.67 2.27
C ALA A 145 3.92 4.56 1.69
N MET A 146 2.89 4.93 2.45
CA MET A 146 1.51 4.80 1.99
C MET A 146 0.99 6.13 1.46
N PRO A 147 0.49 6.19 0.20
CA PRO A 147 -0.16 7.39 -0.31
C PRO A 147 -1.48 7.67 0.42
N ALA A 148 -1.82 8.96 0.58
CA ALA A 148 -3.12 9.36 1.13
C ALA A 148 -4.27 8.99 0.19
N HIS A 149 -4.04 9.03 -1.15
CA HIS A 149 -4.99 8.60 -2.17
C HIS A 149 -4.27 8.01 -3.39
N TRP A 150 -4.95 7.09 -4.07
CA TRP A 150 -4.48 6.49 -5.32
C TRP A 150 -5.67 6.00 -6.15
N GLN A 151 -5.40 5.70 -7.41
CA GLN A 151 -6.37 5.08 -8.31
C GLN A 151 -6.18 3.57 -8.34
N ARG A 152 -7.29 2.83 -8.31
CA ARG A 152 -7.30 1.38 -8.51
C ARG A 152 -8.63 0.94 -9.11
N GLN A 153 -8.61 0.20 -10.21
CA GLN A 153 -9.79 -0.33 -10.90
C GLN A 153 -10.86 0.77 -11.18
N GLY A 154 -10.39 1.95 -11.65
CA GLY A 154 -11.26 3.08 -11.97
C GLY A 154 -11.88 3.81 -10.78
N ARG A 155 -11.53 3.45 -9.54
CA ARG A 155 -12.03 4.07 -8.30
C ARG A 155 -10.92 4.78 -7.55
N VAL A 156 -11.29 5.82 -6.81
CA VAL A 156 -10.38 6.50 -5.88
C VAL A 156 -10.30 5.70 -4.59
N TRP A 157 -9.10 5.39 -4.16
CA TRP A 157 -8.83 4.81 -2.84
C TRP A 157 -8.16 5.85 -1.95
N CYS A 158 -8.47 5.87 -0.67
CA CYS A 158 -7.95 6.89 0.23
C CYS A 158 -7.76 6.38 1.65
N ARG A 159 -6.95 7.13 2.42
CA ARG A 159 -6.66 6.90 3.84
C ARG A 159 -6.91 8.19 4.62
N PRO A 160 -8.17 8.46 5.00
CA PRO A 160 -8.51 9.73 5.65
C PRO A 160 -7.80 9.94 7.00
N LEU A 161 -7.49 8.85 7.71
CA LEU A 161 -6.87 8.89 9.03
C LEU A 161 -5.33 8.86 9.03
N LEU A 162 -4.69 8.99 7.86
CA LEU A 162 -3.23 8.79 7.72
C LEU A 162 -2.39 9.78 8.56
N GLN A 163 -2.97 10.90 8.98
CA GLN A 163 -2.32 11.89 9.85
C GLN A 163 -2.84 11.85 11.31
N VAL A 164 -3.73 10.94 11.64
CA VAL A 164 -4.28 10.74 12.99
C VAL A 164 -3.45 9.69 13.71
N SER A 165 -3.13 9.88 14.99
CA SER A 165 -2.43 8.86 15.77
C SER A 165 -3.37 7.73 16.22
N SER A 166 -2.85 6.52 16.41
CA SER A 166 -3.65 5.40 16.94
C SER A 166 -4.22 5.70 18.33
N PRO A 167 -3.50 6.33 19.27
CA PRO A 167 -4.09 6.80 20.52
C PRO A 167 -5.29 7.74 20.30
N ASP A 168 -5.17 8.75 19.44
CA ASP A 168 -6.25 9.72 19.17
C ASP A 168 -7.48 9.03 18.57
N VAL A 169 -7.31 8.01 17.70
CA VAL A 169 -8.43 7.21 17.17
C VAL A 169 -9.17 6.48 18.29
N ARG A 170 -8.42 5.83 19.20
CA ARG A 170 -9.00 5.07 20.31
C ARG A 170 -9.69 5.99 21.32
N ASP A 171 -9.10 7.14 21.62
CA ASP A 171 -9.68 8.13 22.54
C ASP A 171 -10.96 8.73 21.95
N TRP A 172 -10.99 9.02 20.66
CA TRP A 172 -12.20 9.46 19.97
C TRP A 172 -13.35 8.44 20.07
N LEU A 173 -13.05 7.14 19.89
CA LEU A 173 -14.05 6.08 20.04
C LEU A 173 -14.56 5.97 21.49
N ARG A 174 -13.65 6.06 22.48
CA ARG A 174 -14.03 6.01 23.91
C ARG A 174 -14.93 7.19 24.29
N GLN A 175 -14.59 8.39 23.84
CA GLN A 175 -15.40 9.59 24.07
C GLN A 175 -16.78 9.49 23.42
N GLY A 176 -16.88 8.83 22.26
CA GLY A 176 -18.14 8.56 21.59
C GLY A 176 -18.93 7.38 22.16
N GLY A 177 -18.40 6.64 23.14
CA GLY A 177 -19.03 5.43 23.68
C GLY A 177 -19.10 4.28 22.67
N HIS A 178 -18.21 4.27 21.67
CA HIS A 178 -18.23 3.28 20.59
C HIS A 178 -17.37 2.06 20.93
N ALA A 179 -17.96 0.87 20.80
CA ALA A 179 -17.25 -0.39 21.02
C ALA A 179 -16.55 -0.88 19.75
N TRP A 180 -15.42 -1.56 19.92
CA TRP A 180 -14.68 -2.26 18.87
C TRP A 180 -14.13 -3.59 19.40
N ILE A 181 -13.62 -4.45 18.51
CA ILE A 181 -12.95 -5.69 18.91
C ILE A 181 -11.44 -5.49 18.85
N GLU A 182 -10.74 -5.96 19.90
CA GLU A 182 -9.29 -6.09 19.88
C GLU A 182 -8.91 -7.45 19.29
N ASP A 183 -8.07 -7.43 18.26
CA ASP A 183 -7.55 -8.67 17.67
C ASP A 183 -6.41 -9.22 18.55
N PRO A 184 -6.56 -10.43 19.14
CA PRO A 184 -5.50 -11.02 19.94
C PRO A 184 -4.17 -11.17 19.19
N SER A 185 -4.19 -11.28 17.87
CA SER A 185 -2.97 -11.37 17.07
C SER A 185 -2.14 -10.09 17.05
N ASN A 186 -2.70 -8.94 17.45
CA ASN A 186 -1.97 -7.67 17.57
C ASN A 186 -0.86 -7.69 18.62
N THR A 187 -0.92 -8.63 19.57
CA THR A 187 0.12 -8.82 20.61
C THR A 187 1.19 -9.85 20.22
N ASP A 188 1.00 -10.58 19.14
CA ASP A 188 1.90 -11.63 18.69
C ASP A 188 3.21 -11.06 18.11
N GLN A 189 4.28 -11.14 18.88
CA GLN A 189 5.61 -10.61 18.52
C GLN A 189 6.34 -11.41 17.42
N ARG A 190 5.77 -12.51 16.91
CA ARG A 190 6.29 -13.16 15.70
C ARG A 190 6.18 -12.25 14.49
N PHE A 191 5.19 -11.35 14.47
CA PHE A 191 5.04 -10.36 13.41
C PHE A 191 5.91 -9.13 13.66
N THR A 192 6.70 -8.73 12.66
CA THR A 192 7.63 -7.59 12.77
C THR A 192 6.92 -6.28 13.10
N ARG A 193 5.73 -6.03 12.56
CA ARG A 193 4.93 -4.84 12.88
C ARG A 193 4.56 -4.77 14.36
N ASN A 194 4.18 -5.88 14.96
CA ASN A 194 3.84 -5.92 16.38
C ASN A 194 5.07 -5.66 17.27
N ARG A 195 6.27 -6.13 16.86
CA ARG A 195 7.52 -5.77 17.55
C ARG A 195 7.83 -4.28 17.44
N ILE A 196 7.64 -3.69 16.26
CA ILE A 196 7.81 -2.24 16.07
C ILE A 196 6.88 -1.48 17.01
N ARG A 197 5.59 -1.84 17.07
CA ARG A 197 4.60 -1.22 17.96
C ARG A 197 4.97 -1.35 19.44
N ALA A 198 5.38 -2.53 19.86
CA ALA A 198 5.63 -2.81 21.26
C ALA A 198 6.98 -2.25 21.77
N GLN A 199 8.00 -2.20 20.93
CA GLN A 199 9.37 -1.91 21.36
C GLN A 199 9.92 -0.61 20.75
N LEU A 200 9.69 -0.36 19.48
CA LEU A 200 10.36 0.73 18.76
C LEU A 200 9.55 2.04 18.82
N LEU A 201 8.24 2.01 18.64
CA LEU A 201 7.41 3.22 18.69
C LEU A 201 7.45 3.89 20.08
N PRO A 202 7.40 3.17 21.22
CA PRO A 202 7.57 3.79 22.53
C PRO A 202 8.94 4.47 22.72
N ALA A 203 10.03 3.85 22.22
CA ALA A 203 11.36 4.43 22.27
C ALA A 203 11.46 5.69 21.38
N LEU A 204 10.88 5.65 20.18
CA LEU A 204 10.79 6.84 19.32
C LEU A 204 9.99 7.95 19.98
N GLN A 205 8.87 7.64 20.63
CA GLN A 205 8.05 8.62 21.35
C GLN A 205 8.82 9.29 22.49
N ALA A 206 9.64 8.53 23.21
CA ALA A 206 10.43 9.06 24.31
C ALA A 206 11.55 10.01 23.84
N VAL A 207 12.19 9.69 22.71
CA VAL A 207 13.33 10.47 22.17
C VAL A 207 12.86 11.60 21.26
N PHE A 208 11.85 11.33 20.43
CA PHE A 208 11.32 12.24 19.41
C PHE A 208 9.79 12.38 19.54
N PRO A 209 9.26 13.19 20.45
CA PRO A 209 7.82 13.29 20.72
C PRO A 209 6.95 13.53 19.48
N SER A 210 7.47 14.25 18.48
CA SER A 210 6.76 14.56 17.21
C SER A 210 7.11 13.60 16.06
N TYR A 211 7.59 12.39 16.35
CA TYR A 211 8.08 11.47 15.30
C TYR A 211 7.04 11.14 14.24
N ARG A 212 5.76 11.02 14.60
CA ARG A 212 4.68 10.72 13.63
C ARG A 212 4.58 11.77 12.53
N GLU A 213 4.68 13.04 12.92
CA GLU A 213 4.63 14.17 11.98
C GLU A 213 5.88 14.24 11.13
N THR A 214 7.06 14.10 11.75
CA THR A 214 8.33 14.21 11.04
C THR A 214 8.50 13.06 10.04
N PHE A 215 8.11 11.83 10.39
CA PHE A 215 8.09 10.70 9.46
C PHE A 215 7.06 10.88 8.36
N GLY A 216 5.84 11.35 8.69
CA GLY A 216 4.81 11.66 7.70
C GLY A 216 5.27 12.72 6.69
N ARG A 217 5.96 13.78 7.16
CA ARG A 217 6.55 14.81 6.29
C ARG A 217 7.68 14.24 5.42
N THR A 218 8.53 13.38 5.97
CA THR A 218 9.57 12.70 5.20
C THR A 218 8.95 11.83 4.11
N ALA A 219 7.88 11.09 4.41
CA ALA A 219 7.17 10.31 3.40
C ALA A 219 6.57 11.18 2.30
N ALA A 220 5.98 12.34 2.65
CA ALA A 220 5.43 13.27 1.67
C ALA A 220 6.51 13.84 0.74
N ASN A 221 7.67 14.26 1.30
CA ASN A 221 8.80 14.72 0.51
C ASN A 221 9.36 13.62 -0.42
N ALA A 222 9.44 12.38 0.10
CA ALA A 222 9.86 11.24 -0.70
C ALA A 222 8.85 10.92 -1.82
N ALA A 223 7.54 11.06 -1.56
CA ALA A 223 6.52 10.87 -2.58
C ALA A 223 6.66 11.87 -3.73
N GLN A 224 6.88 13.16 -3.42
CA GLN A 224 7.14 14.19 -4.45
C GLN A 224 8.40 13.88 -5.26
N ALA A 225 9.48 13.43 -4.61
CA ALA A 225 10.69 13.03 -5.31
C ALA A 225 10.46 11.78 -6.20
N ASP A 226 9.66 10.80 -5.74
CA ASP A 226 9.32 9.61 -6.54
C ASP A 226 8.46 9.98 -7.75
N GLU A 227 7.51 10.92 -7.63
CA GLU A 227 6.73 11.44 -8.75
C GLU A 227 7.64 12.03 -9.83
N LEU A 228 8.59 12.90 -9.46
CA LEU A 228 9.56 13.47 -10.40
C LEU A 228 10.44 12.39 -11.04
N LEU A 229 10.88 11.39 -10.29
CA LEU A 229 11.66 10.27 -10.83
C LEU A 229 10.84 9.44 -11.82
N GLN A 230 9.54 9.26 -11.60
CA GLN A 230 8.64 8.59 -12.53
C GLN A 230 8.45 9.39 -13.81
N GLU A 231 8.21 10.69 -13.73
CA GLU A 231 8.09 11.57 -14.90
C GLU A 231 9.36 11.52 -15.77
N ILE A 232 10.56 11.60 -15.15
CA ILE A 232 11.82 11.45 -15.85
C ILE A 232 11.95 10.07 -16.50
N ALA A 233 11.54 9.01 -15.80
CA ALA A 233 11.61 7.65 -16.33
C ALA A 233 10.66 7.44 -17.51
N GLU A 234 9.47 8.05 -17.51
CA GLU A 234 8.53 8.04 -18.64
C GLU A 234 9.12 8.72 -19.86
N GLN A 235 9.72 9.90 -19.69
CA GLN A 235 10.41 10.61 -20.76
C GLN A 235 11.58 9.78 -21.32
N ASP A 236 12.39 9.17 -20.45
CA ASP A 236 13.50 8.32 -20.84
C ASP A 236 13.04 7.07 -21.56
N LEU A 237 11.95 6.46 -21.12
CA LEU A 237 11.38 5.26 -21.75
C LEU A 237 10.85 5.61 -23.16
N ALA A 238 10.16 6.74 -23.30
CA ALA A 238 9.73 7.23 -24.61
C ALA A 238 10.91 7.48 -25.55
N ALA A 239 12.00 8.05 -25.05
CA ALA A 239 13.20 8.30 -25.83
C ALA A 239 13.98 7.03 -26.17
N THR A 240 14.07 6.05 -25.27
CA THR A 240 14.80 4.79 -25.46
C THR A 240 14.02 3.73 -26.22
N GLY A 241 12.70 3.84 -26.25
CA GLY A 241 11.76 2.90 -26.88
C GLY A 241 11.17 1.91 -25.91
N LEU A 242 10.09 1.23 -26.34
CA LEU A 242 9.41 0.17 -25.59
C LEU A 242 9.26 -1.07 -26.50
N PRO A 243 10.03 -2.15 -26.28
CA PRO A 243 11.06 -2.32 -25.25
C PRO A 243 12.31 -1.42 -25.44
N PRO A 244 13.07 -1.14 -24.35
CA PRO A 244 14.19 -0.22 -24.39
C PRO A 244 15.31 -0.68 -25.33
N THR A 245 15.85 0.22 -26.15
CA THR A 245 16.99 -0.05 -27.04
C THR A 245 18.30 0.13 -26.26
N ILE A 246 19.21 -0.83 -26.35
CA ILE A 246 20.48 -0.82 -25.62
C ILE A 246 21.31 0.42 -25.98
N GLN A 247 21.44 0.72 -27.25
CA GLN A 247 22.21 1.87 -27.71
C GLN A 247 21.69 3.21 -27.15
N ARG A 248 20.37 3.38 -27.11
CA ARG A 248 19.79 4.60 -26.55
C ARG A 248 19.89 4.63 -25.01
N LEU A 249 19.77 3.49 -24.32
CA LEU A 249 20.06 3.43 -22.89
C LEU A 249 21.48 3.87 -22.58
N GLN A 250 22.47 3.45 -23.38
CA GLN A 250 23.88 3.82 -23.20
C GLN A 250 24.16 5.33 -23.36
N THR A 251 23.27 6.11 -23.98
CA THR A 251 23.38 7.56 -24.04
C THR A 251 22.94 8.27 -22.75
N LEU A 252 22.20 7.58 -21.89
CA LEU A 252 21.78 8.10 -20.61
C LEU A 252 22.88 7.97 -19.55
N THR A 253 22.85 8.85 -18.55
CA THR A 253 23.70 8.65 -17.36
C THR A 253 23.29 7.38 -16.62
N ARG A 254 24.22 6.75 -15.90
CA ARG A 254 23.97 5.51 -15.16
C ARG A 254 22.75 5.63 -14.22
N SER A 255 22.56 6.78 -13.57
CA SER A 255 21.41 7.03 -12.70
C SER A 255 20.09 7.07 -13.47
N ARG A 256 20.06 7.67 -14.65
CA ARG A 256 18.87 7.69 -15.53
C ARG A 256 18.59 6.30 -16.11
N GLN A 257 19.63 5.55 -16.50
CA GLN A 257 19.48 4.13 -16.89
C GLN A 257 18.85 3.32 -15.75
N ALA A 258 19.35 3.46 -14.52
CA ALA A 258 18.81 2.77 -13.35
C ALA A 258 17.34 3.13 -13.10
N ASN A 259 16.97 4.40 -13.24
CA ASN A 259 15.62 4.90 -13.03
C ASN A 259 14.65 4.34 -14.09
N VAL A 260 14.97 4.47 -15.38
CA VAL A 260 14.11 3.98 -16.46
C VAL A 260 13.96 2.46 -16.44
N LEU A 261 15.02 1.71 -16.11
CA LEU A 261 14.94 0.24 -16.02
C LEU A 261 14.08 -0.23 -14.84
N ARG A 262 14.17 0.43 -13.66
CA ARG A 262 13.26 0.15 -12.55
C ARG A 262 11.81 0.44 -12.91
N TYR A 263 11.58 1.59 -13.57
CA TYR A 263 10.25 2.01 -14.03
C TYR A 263 9.68 1.00 -15.05
N TRP A 264 10.43 0.69 -16.10
CA TRP A 264 10.04 -0.27 -17.13
C TRP A 264 9.68 -1.64 -16.55
N LEU A 265 10.56 -2.20 -15.70
CA LEU A 265 10.32 -3.50 -15.07
C LEU A 265 9.09 -3.49 -14.14
N ARG A 266 8.90 -2.40 -13.39
CA ARG A 266 7.78 -2.26 -12.44
C ARG A 266 6.44 -2.13 -13.19
N ILE A 267 6.36 -1.25 -14.18
CA ILE A 267 5.09 -0.90 -14.82
C ILE A 267 4.67 -1.94 -15.86
N HIS A 268 5.60 -2.41 -16.68
CA HIS A 268 5.26 -3.32 -17.78
C HIS A 268 5.36 -4.80 -17.41
N HIS A 269 6.16 -5.15 -16.38
CA HIS A 269 6.40 -6.54 -16.01
C HIS A 269 6.09 -6.86 -14.54
N GLN A 270 5.57 -5.89 -13.77
CA GLN A 270 5.19 -6.04 -12.36
C GLN A 270 6.29 -6.68 -11.51
N THR A 271 7.53 -6.39 -11.84
CA THR A 271 8.72 -6.90 -11.16
C THR A 271 9.68 -5.78 -10.79
N THR A 272 10.46 -6.00 -9.74
CA THR A 272 11.45 -5.02 -9.26
C THR A 272 12.78 -5.72 -9.08
N PRO A 273 13.87 -5.21 -9.68
CA PRO A 273 15.22 -5.75 -9.48
C PRO A 273 15.71 -5.43 -8.07
N SER A 274 16.46 -6.34 -7.47
CA SER A 274 17.29 -6.01 -6.31
C SER A 274 18.40 -5.04 -6.70
N ALA A 275 19.04 -4.40 -5.71
CA ALA A 275 20.16 -3.48 -5.97
C ALA A 275 21.30 -4.18 -6.74
N ALA A 276 21.63 -5.44 -6.36
CA ALA A 276 22.65 -6.22 -7.05
C ALA A 276 22.24 -6.58 -8.49
N GLN A 277 21.00 -7.02 -8.70
CA GLN A 277 20.49 -7.33 -10.04
C GLN A 277 20.49 -6.10 -10.95
N LEU A 278 20.14 -4.94 -10.42
CA LEU A 278 20.16 -3.70 -11.21
C LEU A 278 21.59 -3.26 -11.55
N ALA A 279 22.52 -3.35 -10.59
CA ALA A 279 23.92 -3.01 -10.82
C ALA A 279 24.51 -3.90 -11.93
N GLU A 280 24.31 -5.22 -11.84
CA GLU A 280 24.74 -6.20 -12.84
C GLU A 280 24.12 -5.92 -14.22
N LEU A 281 22.80 -5.61 -14.27
CA LEU A 281 22.13 -5.27 -15.51
C LEU A 281 22.74 -4.02 -16.18
N LEU A 282 23.06 -3.01 -15.39
CA LEU A 282 23.71 -1.78 -15.89
C LEU A 282 25.12 -2.05 -16.42
N ASP A 283 25.88 -2.92 -15.75
CA ASP A 283 27.22 -3.29 -16.18
C ASP A 283 27.19 -4.12 -17.46
N GLN A 284 26.25 -5.05 -17.60
CA GLN A 284 26.04 -5.81 -18.83
C GLN A 284 25.58 -4.92 -20.00
N ILE A 285 24.70 -3.95 -19.75
CA ILE A 285 24.30 -2.96 -20.77
C ILE A 285 25.51 -2.15 -21.22
N ALA A 286 26.34 -1.67 -20.30
CA ALA A 286 27.54 -0.91 -20.64
C ALA A 286 28.54 -1.74 -21.48
N ALA A 287 28.64 -3.04 -21.19
CA ALA A 287 29.51 -3.98 -21.91
C ALA A 287 28.97 -4.37 -23.32
N CYS A 288 27.72 -4.06 -23.64
CA CYS A 288 27.11 -4.38 -24.95
C CYS A 288 27.65 -3.49 -26.08
N THR A 289 28.91 -3.66 -26.45
CA THR A 289 29.58 -2.88 -27.53
C THR A 289 29.51 -3.58 -28.89
N THR A 290 29.22 -4.87 -28.96
CA THR A 290 29.15 -5.68 -30.18
C THR A 290 27.76 -6.33 -30.38
N ARG A 291 27.44 -6.68 -31.63
CA ARG A 291 26.18 -7.41 -31.94
C ARG A 291 26.08 -8.79 -31.31
N GLY A 292 27.21 -9.43 -31.03
CA GLY A 292 27.28 -10.79 -30.48
C GLY A 292 27.23 -10.86 -28.95
N HIS A 293 27.26 -9.74 -28.25
CA HIS A 293 27.19 -9.76 -26.77
C HIS A 293 25.86 -10.31 -26.28
N ARG A 294 25.91 -11.35 -25.45
CA ARG A 294 24.71 -11.98 -24.86
C ARG A 294 24.44 -11.38 -23.50
N LEU A 295 23.21 -10.96 -23.28
CA LEU A 295 22.71 -10.52 -21.97
C LEU A 295 21.56 -11.44 -21.57
N CYS A 296 21.67 -12.07 -20.40
CA CYS A 296 20.62 -12.87 -19.79
C CYS A 296 20.77 -12.77 -18.28
N LEU A 297 19.90 -12.02 -17.62
CA LEU A 297 19.97 -11.79 -16.19
C LEU A 297 18.62 -12.08 -15.53
N LYS A 298 18.63 -12.90 -14.45
CA LYS A 298 17.43 -13.17 -13.67
C LYS A 298 17.01 -11.91 -12.91
N VAL A 299 15.77 -11.47 -13.13
CA VAL A 299 15.17 -10.33 -12.44
C VAL A 299 13.76 -10.72 -11.96
N GLY A 300 13.56 -10.74 -10.66
CA GLY A 300 12.30 -11.17 -10.07
C GLY A 300 11.95 -12.61 -10.44
N ARG A 301 10.78 -12.81 -11.06
CA ARG A 301 10.27 -14.12 -11.51
C ARG A 301 10.56 -14.41 -12.98
N GLY A 302 11.51 -13.72 -13.59
CA GLY A 302 11.82 -13.87 -15.02
C GLY A 302 13.26 -13.46 -15.31
N PHE A 303 13.52 -13.21 -16.58
CA PHE A 303 14.84 -12.84 -17.07
C PHE A 303 14.76 -11.61 -17.96
N VAL A 304 15.71 -10.68 -17.79
CA VAL A 304 16.00 -9.65 -18.78
C VAL A 304 16.95 -10.22 -19.79
N LEU A 305 16.58 -10.16 -21.07
CA LEU A 305 17.31 -10.75 -22.17
C LEU A 305 17.61 -9.66 -23.20
N ARG A 306 18.75 -9.78 -23.90
CA ARG A 306 18.98 -9.02 -25.12
C ARG A 306 18.40 -9.76 -26.33
N GLN A 307 17.49 -9.10 -27.05
CA GLN A 307 17.02 -9.54 -28.36
C GLN A 307 17.40 -8.52 -29.43
N GLY A 308 18.43 -8.85 -30.23
CA GLY A 308 18.94 -7.92 -31.23
C GLY A 308 19.44 -6.60 -30.62
N ALA A 309 18.72 -5.50 -30.86
CA ALA A 309 19.07 -4.16 -30.36
C ALA A 309 18.35 -3.78 -29.06
N VAL A 310 17.35 -4.56 -28.59
CA VAL A 310 16.49 -4.21 -27.47
C VAL A 310 16.68 -5.12 -26.26
N LEU A 311 16.20 -4.66 -25.10
CA LEU A 311 16.02 -5.48 -23.90
C LEU A 311 14.60 -6.01 -23.87
N GLU A 312 14.46 -7.30 -23.62
CA GLU A 312 13.15 -7.93 -23.34
C GLU A 312 13.14 -8.57 -21.98
N TRP A 313 11.96 -8.64 -21.35
CA TRP A 313 11.75 -9.41 -20.13
C TRP A 313 10.83 -10.57 -20.42
N SER A 314 11.27 -11.79 -20.04
CA SER A 314 10.52 -13.04 -20.18
C SER A 314 10.23 -13.63 -18.82
N ALA A 315 9.00 -14.03 -18.56
CA ALA A 315 8.66 -14.81 -17.37
C ALA A 315 9.43 -16.16 -17.39
N ALA A 316 9.80 -16.65 -16.18
CA ALA A 316 10.49 -17.93 -16.03
C ALA A 316 9.56 -19.13 -16.22
#